data_7bbb7026ad6d02d9c313cc6d3c7c2bd1
#
_entry.id   7bbb7026ad6d02d9c313cc6d3c7c2bd1
#
_cell.length_a   1.000
_cell.length_b   1.000
_cell.length_c   1.000
_cell.angle_alpha   90.00
_cell.angle_beta   90.00
_cell.angle_gamma   90.00
#
_symmetry.space_group_name_H-M   'P 1'
#
loop_
_entity.id
_entity.type
_entity.pdbx_description
1 polymer ?
#
loop_
_entity_poly.entity_id
_entity_poly.type
_entity_poly.pdbx_seq_one_letter_code
_entity_poly.pdbx_strand_id
1 'polypeptide(L)'
;MMWETSGLHRMRLEVSDSEGASSGTYERWVSVANVPPVVQPLEGVLPLAEGEEVRLVGNATDTPSDYDSLVRCWDIDPGLDSNDIGGADDDCDVIGDELVWHWNTSGTHTVIYHVTDDDGVRVSEVLAIEVLNIPPIVRTNEIKCRALERCVLDASATIDSLNDLDQITVVWDLDTSYDSNGDG
;
A
#
# COMPACT_ATOMS: atom_id res chain seq x y z
N MET A 1 17.19 2.62 37.75
CA MET A 1 15.85 2.05 37.65
C MET A 1 15.30 2.49 36.31
N MET A 2 14.74 1.60 35.52
CA MET A 2 14.20 1.85 34.19
C MET A 2 12.82 1.17 34.12
N TRP A 3 11.82 1.86 33.60
CA TRP A 3 10.52 1.26 33.30
C TRP A 3 10.52 0.85 31.83
N GLU A 4 9.98 -0.31 31.55
CA GLU A 4 9.89 -0.90 30.19
C GLU A 4 8.56 -0.59 29.54
N THR A 5 7.54 -0.20 30.32
CA THR A 5 6.20 0.14 29.84
C THR A 5 5.84 1.60 30.15
N SER A 6 5.04 2.21 29.30
CA SER A 6 4.42 3.51 29.49
C SER A 6 3.36 3.50 30.61
N GLY A 7 2.80 4.64 30.96
CA GLY A 7 1.71 4.76 31.92
C GLY A 7 2.10 5.22 33.32
N LEU A 8 1.21 4.95 34.29
CA LEU A 8 1.38 5.36 35.67
C LEU A 8 1.94 4.21 36.52
N HIS A 9 3.15 4.39 37.02
CA HIS A 9 3.83 3.45 37.90
C HIS A 9 3.85 3.94 39.33
N ARG A 10 3.51 3.05 40.29
CA ARG A 10 3.54 3.35 41.71
C ARG A 10 4.89 3.01 42.31
N MET A 11 5.54 4.00 42.91
CA MET A 11 6.74 3.80 43.72
C MET A 11 6.39 3.80 45.19
N ARG A 12 7.12 3.01 45.97
CA ARG A 12 7.05 2.94 47.40
C ARG A 12 8.44 3.18 47.97
N LEU A 13 8.54 4.08 48.95
CA LEU A 13 9.75 4.41 49.69
C LEU A 13 9.54 4.16 51.19
N GLU A 14 10.50 3.47 51.79
CA GLU A 14 10.60 3.33 53.23
C GLU A 14 12.03 3.61 53.62
N VAL A 15 12.22 4.36 54.69
CA VAL A 15 13.54 4.74 55.24
C VAL A 15 13.61 4.25 56.67
N SER A 16 14.71 3.57 57.01
CA SER A 16 14.98 3.10 58.35
C SER A 16 16.32 3.63 58.83
N ASP A 17 16.40 3.99 60.14
CA ASP A 17 17.65 4.36 60.78
C ASP A 17 18.44 3.14 61.25
N SER A 18 19.62 3.38 61.79
CA SER A 18 20.52 2.31 62.30
C SER A 18 20.02 1.61 63.56
N GLU A 19 19.02 2.18 64.25
CA GLU A 19 18.39 1.65 65.44
C GLU A 19 17.11 0.86 65.12
N GLY A 20 16.72 0.80 63.82
CA GLY A 20 15.61 0.00 63.33
C GLY A 20 14.28 0.74 63.33
N ALA A 21 14.26 2.05 63.61
CA ALA A 21 13.05 2.85 63.45
C ALA A 21 12.77 3.14 61.98
N SER A 22 11.50 2.93 61.52
CA SER A 22 11.10 3.08 60.13
C SER A 22 10.19 4.32 59.97
N SER A 23 10.31 5.03 58.83
CA SER A 23 9.47 6.14 58.42
C SER A 23 8.03 5.78 58.16
N GLY A 24 7.73 4.46 58.08
CA GLY A 24 6.53 3.97 57.38
C GLY A 24 6.64 4.08 55.88
N THR A 25 5.60 3.61 55.18
CA THR A 25 5.58 3.58 53.71
C THR A 25 5.12 4.93 53.15
N TYR A 26 5.91 5.43 52.20
CA TYR A 26 5.57 6.64 51.42
C TYR A 26 5.40 6.26 49.95
N GLU A 27 4.27 6.64 49.34
CA GLU A 27 3.94 6.24 47.95
C GLU A 27 3.93 7.47 47.03
N ARG A 28 4.39 7.26 45.78
CA ARG A 28 4.34 8.24 44.69
C ARG A 28 4.02 7.56 43.40
N TRP A 29 3.39 8.29 42.51
CA TRP A 29 3.16 7.91 41.12
C TRP A 29 4.21 8.57 40.21
N VAL A 30 4.71 7.80 39.26
CA VAL A 30 5.58 8.26 38.19
C VAL A 30 4.83 8.03 36.89
N SER A 31 4.70 9.07 36.10
CA SER A 31 4.17 8.98 34.73
C SER A 31 5.35 8.71 33.81
N VAL A 32 5.28 7.61 33.07
CA VAL A 32 6.23 7.23 32.03
C VAL A 32 5.53 7.47 30.69
N ALA A 33 6.13 8.33 29.86
CA ALA A 33 5.59 8.62 28.52
C ALA A 33 5.81 7.46 27.58
N ASN A 34 4.86 7.24 26.66
CA ASN A 34 5.03 6.31 25.55
C ASN A 34 6.18 6.74 24.62
N VAL A 35 6.81 5.76 23.99
CA VAL A 35 7.76 5.94 22.88
C VAL A 35 7.03 5.45 21.62
N PRO A 36 6.77 6.32 20.64
CA PRO A 36 6.09 5.91 19.41
C PRO A 36 6.88 4.88 18.61
N PRO A 37 6.21 4.03 17.81
CA PRO A 37 6.90 3.15 16.89
C PRO A 37 7.70 3.93 15.84
N VAL A 38 8.74 3.29 15.30
CA VAL A 38 9.55 3.85 14.22
C VAL A 38 9.39 2.96 12.99
N VAL A 39 8.79 3.53 11.94
CA VAL A 39 8.69 2.88 10.63
C VAL A 39 9.95 3.17 9.83
N GLN A 40 10.52 2.13 9.21
CA GLN A 40 11.63 2.31 8.28
C GLN A 40 11.08 2.80 6.92
N PRO A 41 11.82 3.68 6.20
CA PRO A 41 11.41 4.11 4.87
C PRO A 41 11.17 2.91 3.95
N LEU A 42 10.06 2.94 3.22
CA LEU A 42 9.76 1.94 2.20
C LEU A 42 10.73 2.12 1.02
N GLU A 43 11.29 1.03 0.53
CA GLU A 43 12.14 1.09 -0.66
C GLU A 43 11.30 1.37 -1.89
N GLY A 44 11.78 2.28 -2.75
CA GLY A 44 11.12 2.58 -4.02
C GLY A 44 11.09 1.36 -4.94
N VAL A 45 9.99 1.18 -5.61
CA VAL A 45 9.77 0.12 -6.61
C VAL A 45 10.03 0.69 -7.99
N LEU A 46 10.66 -0.10 -8.88
CA LEU A 46 10.74 0.24 -10.31
C LEU A 46 9.32 0.29 -10.89
N PRO A 47 9.09 1.09 -11.95
CA PRO A 47 7.80 1.09 -12.63
C PRO A 47 7.36 -0.33 -12.99
N LEU A 48 6.11 -0.67 -12.69
CA LEU A 48 5.47 -1.95 -12.96
C LEU A 48 4.63 -1.85 -14.24
N ALA A 49 4.38 -2.97 -14.90
CA ALA A 49 3.35 -3.03 -15.93
C ALA A 49 1.97 -3.28 -15.29
N GLU A 50 0.89 -2.92 -15.97
CA GLU A 50 -0.48 -3.28 -15.57
C GLU A 50 -0.61 -4.79 -15.37
N GLY A 51 -1.20 -5.20 -14.24
CA GLY A 51 -1.36 -6.60 -13.87
C GLY A 51 -0.10 -7.28 -13.34
N GLU A 52 1.04 -6.59 -13.30
CA GLU A 52 2.27 -7.13 -12.71
C GLU A 52 2.17 -7.11 -11.19
N GLU A 53 2.52 -8.26 -10.57
CA GLU A 53 2.49 -8.41 -9.12
C GLU A 53 3.72 -7.76 -8.48
N VAL A 54 3.49 -6.99 -7.42
CA VAL A 54 4.52 -6.44 -6.56
C VAL A 54 4.42 -7.04 -5.17
N ARG A 55 5.57 -7.21 -4.53
CA ARG A 55 5.67 -7.57 -3.13
C ARG A 55 6.39 -6.46 -2.37
N LEU A 56 5.67 -5.84 -1.44
CA LEU A 56 6.18 -4.82 -0.53
C LEU A 56 6.33 -5.41 0.87
N VAL A 57 7.35 -4.98 1.59
CA VAL A 57 7.58 -5.40 2.97
C VAL A 57 7.82 -4.15 3.82
N GLY A 58 6.89 -3.89 4.73
CA GLY A 58 7.04 -2.87 5.76
C GLY A 58 7.93 -3.38 6.89
N ASN A 59 8.63 -2.47 7.53
CA ASN A 59 9.44 -2.78 8.70
C ASN A 59 9.29 -1.67 9.75
N ALA A 60 9.04 -2.08 10.98
CA ALA A 60 8.89 -1.16 12.10
C ALA A 60 9.55 -1.71 13.36
N THR A 61 9.98 -0.81 14.22
CA THR A 61 10.55 -1.11 15.52
C THR A 61 9.87 -0.29 16.61
N ASP A 62 9.87 -0.81 17.81
CA ASP A 62 9.41 -0.12 19.01
C ASP A 62 10.22 -0.58 20.23
N THR A 63 9.80 -0.13 21.43
CA THR A 63 10.38 -0.64 22.66
C THR A 63 10.18 -2.15 22.79
N PRO A 64 11.04 -2.88 23.53
CA PRO A 64 10.89 -4.33 23.65
C PRO A 64 9.56 -4.78 24.26
N SER A 65 8.89 -3.92 25.04
CA SER A 65 7.57 -4.22 25.63
C SER A 65 6.44 -4.10 24.60
N ASP A 66 6.58 -3.20 23.63
CA ASP A 66 5.48 -2.81 22.73
C ASP A 66 5.62 -3.45 21.33
N TYR A 67 6.83 -3.94 21.00
CA TYR A 67 7.13 -4.50 19.66
C TYR A 67 6.19 -5.63 19.24
N ASP A 68 5.87 -6.54 20.16
CA ASP A 68 5.01 -7.72 19.87
C ASP A 68 3.52 -7.33 19.79
N SER A 69 3.13 -6.16 20.31
CA SER A 69 1.76 -5.64 20.30
C SER A 69 1.47 -4.72 19.12
N LEU A 70 2.49 -4.37 18.31
CA LEU A 70 2.31 -3.51 17.14
C LEU A 70 1.27 -4.07 16.17
N VAL A 71 0.28 -3.27 15.86
CA VAL A 71 -0.67 -3.52 14.77
C VAL A 71 -0.11 -2.90 13.49
N ARG A 72 0.04 -3.72 12.45
CA ARG A 72 0.62 -3.33 11.17
C ARG A 72 -0.36 -3.60 10.05
N CYS A 73 -0.51 -2.66 9.14
CA CYS A 73 -1.39 -2.83 7.99
C CYS A 73 -1.01 -1.93 6.81
N TRP A 74 -1.60 -2.25 5.67
CA TRP A 74 -1.49 -1.50 4.43
C TRP A 74 -2.84 -0.95 4.04
N ASP A 75 -2.85 0.31 3.63
CA ASP A 75 -3.92 0.97 2.90
C ASP A 75 -3.46 1.08 1.43
N ILE A 76 -4.21 0.49 0.51
CA ILE A 76 -3.86 0.41 -0.92
C ILE A 76 -4.60 1.42 -1.80
N ASP A 77 -5.57 2.09 -1.25
CA ASP A 77 -6.38 3.10 -1.93
C ASP A 77 -6.78 4.26 -0.99
N PRO A 78 -5.80 5.03 -0.48
CA PRO A 78 -5.98 6.02 0.58
C PRO A 78 -7.00 7.13 0.27
N GLY A 79 -7.65 7.09 -0.87
CA GLY A 79 -8.79 7.94 -1.23
C GLY A 79 -10.17 7.35 -0.92
N LEU A 80 -10.23 6.09 -0.49
CA LEU A 80 -11.47 5.37 -0.17
C LEU A 80 -11.44 4.92 1.28
N ASP A 81 -12.56 5.06 1.99
CA ASP A 81 -12.79 4.45 3.29
C ASP A 81 -13.50 3.11 3.06
N SER A 82 -12.73 2.03 2.90
CA SER A 82 -13.24 0.70 2.54
C SER A 82 -13.91 -0.01 3.72
N ASN A 83 -13.65 0.45 4.96
CA ASN A 83 -14.21 -0.12 6.18
C ASN A 83 -15.37 0.71 6.79
N ASP A 84 -15.67 1.90 6.24
CA ASP A 84 -16.69 2.84 6.74
C ASP A 84 -16.45 3.28 8.21
N ILE A 85 -15.20 3.25 8.69
CA ILE A 85 -14.82 3.57 10.07
C ILE A 85 -13.68 4.58 10.07
N GLY A 86 -13.95 5.81 10.44
CA GLY A 86 -12.94 6.85 10.62
C GLY A 86 -12.80 7.76 9.41
N GLY A 87 -11.97 7.44 8.45
CA GLY A 87 -11.73 8.20 7.24
C GLY A 87 -10.82 7.44 6.29
N ALA A 88 -10.74 7.89 5.06
CA ALA A 88 -9.95 7.22 4.03
C ALA A 88 -8.44 7.12 4.35
N ASP A 89 -7.93 8.00 5.20
CA ASP A 89 -6.50 8.04 5.55
C ASP A 89 -6.10 7.08 6.68
N ASP A 90 -7.07 6.41 7.33
CA ASP A 90 -6.82 5.51 8.46
C ASP A 90 -7.29 4.08 8.25
N ASP A 91 -7.64 3.75 7.02
CA ASP A 91 -8.09 2.44 6.59
C ASP A 91 -6.98 1.37 6.63
N CYS A 92 -7.37 0.12 6.68
CA CYS A 92 -6.49 -1.04 6.69
C CYS A 92 -7.07 -2.12 5.79
N ASP A 93 -6.60 -2.19 4.56
CA ASP A 93 -7.05 -3.20 3.59
C ASP A 93 -6.36 -4.55 3.79
N VAL A 94 -5.07 -4.52 4.11
CA VAL A 94 -4.26 -5.73 4.30
C VAL A 94 -3.51 -5.67 5.62
N ILE A 95 -3.77 -6.63 6.50
CA ILE A 95 -3.11 -6.72 7.81
C ILE A 95 -1.78 -7.46 7.68
N GLY A 96 -0.74 -6.90 8.28
CA GLY A 96 0.60 -7.49 8.37
C GLY A 96 1.69 -6.61 7.76
N ASP A 97 2.91 -7.14 7.79
CA ASP A 97 4.10 -6.45 7.27
C ASP A 97 4.26 -6.60 5.76
N GLU A 98 3.64 -7.61 5.16
CA GLU A 98 3.78 -7.93 3.74
C GLU A 98 2.51 -7.59 2.97
N LEU A 99 2.69 -6.87 1.86
CA LEU A 99 1.67 -6.63 0.85
C LEU A 99 2.10 -7.29 -0.46
N VAL A 100 1.22 -8.16 -1.01
CA VAL A 100 1.33 -8.69 -2.36
C VAL A 100 0.13 -8.17 -3.15
N TRP A 101 0.38 -7.36 -4.17
CA TRP A 101 -0.67 -6.65 -4.88
C TRP A 101 -0.34 -6.44 -6.36
N HIS A 102 -1.34 -6.08 -7.16
CA HIS A 102 -1.20 -5.65 -8.55
C HIS A 102 -2.27 -4.61 -8.89
N TRP A 103 -1.95 -3.70 -9.79
CA TRP A 103 -2.90 -2.74 -10.34
C TRP A 103 -3.19 -3.05 -11.80
N ASN A 104 -4.47 -3.00 -12.18
CA ASN A 104 -4.92 -3.22 -13.55
C ASN A 104 -5.05 -1.91 -14.35
N THR A 105 -4.74 -0.78 -13.73
CA THR A 105 -4.80 0.54 -14.35
C THR A 105 -3.44 1.21 -14.29
N SER A 106 -3.03 1.84 -15.39
CA SER A 106 -1.81 2.65 -15.43
C SER A 106 -1.96 3.95 -14.62
N GLY A 107 -0.83 4.55 -14.29
CA GLY A 107 -0.76 5.79 -13.52
C GLY A 107 0.04 5.65 -12.23
N THR A 108 -0.06 6.67 -11.37
CA THR A 108 0.57 6.66 -10.06
C THR A 108 -0.41 6.18 -9.01
N HIS A 109 -0.09 5.09 -8.36
CA HIS A 109 -0.83 4.54 -7.22
C HIS A 109 -0.09 4.84 -5.93
N THR A 110 -0.83 5.15 -4.89
CA THR A 110 -0.25 5.43 -3.56
C THR A 110 -0.69 4.33 -2.61
N VAL A 111 0.26 3.82 -1.83
CA VAL A 111 0.00 2.91 -0.72
C VAL A 111 0.57 3.49 0.56
N ILE A 112 -0.07 3.19 1.69
CA ILE A 112 0.38 3.64 3.00
C ILE A 112 0.59 2.41 3.90
N TYR A 113 1.74 2.35 4.54
CA TYR A 113 2.00 1.38 5.59
C TYR A 113 1.80 2.02 6.95
N HIS A 114 0.86 1.50 7.72
CA HIS A 114 0.50 1.97 9.05
C HIS A 114 1.02 1.04 10.13
N VAL A 115 1.54 1.63 11.20
CA VAL A 115 1.96 0.91 12.41
C VAL A 115 1.37 1.63 13.62
N THR A 116 0.66 0.91 14.47
CA THR A 116 0.01 1.43 15.67
C THR A 116 0.48 0.63 16.88
N ASP A 117 0.92 1.30 17.93
CA ASP A 117 1.28 0.69 19.22
C ASP A 117 0.05 0.43 20.11
N ASP A 118 0.25 -0.17 21.28
CA ASP A 118 -0.80 -0.48 22.24
C ASP A 118 -1.30 0.74 23.04
N ASP A 119 -0.56 1.85 23.02
CA ASP A 119 -1.00 3.16 23.53
C ASP A 119 -1.85 3.93 22.49
N GLY A 120 -2.01 3.41 21.28
CA GLY A 120 -2.81 3.94 20.18
C GLY A 120 -2.09 5.01 19.35
N VAL A 121 -0.77 5.12 19.45
CA VAL A 121 0.00 6.01 18.59
C VAL A 121 0.26 5.34 17.25
N ARG A 122 -0.20 5.98 16.16
CA ARG A 122 0.01 5.52 14.79
C ARG A 122 1.11 6.32 14.10
N VAL A 123 2.00 5.61 13.42
CA VAL A 123 3.01 6.17 12.50
C VAL A 123 2.82 5.53 11.14
N SER A 124 3.00 6.30 10.07
CA SER A 124 2.73 5.86 8.72
C SER A 124 3.86 6.24 7.77
N GLU A 125 4.07 5.40 6.76
CA GLU A 125 4.99 5.65 5.66
C GLU A 125 4.24 5.52 4.34
N VAL A 126 4.48 6.45 3.41
CA VAL A 126 3.76 6.56 2.14
C VAL A 126 4.69 6.18 0.99
N LEU A 127 4.23 5.33 0.09
CA LEU A 127 4.95 4.95 -1.13
C LEU A 127 4.08 5.22 -2.36
N ALA A 128 4.66 5.92 -3.34
CA ALA A 128 4.07 6.09 -4.68
C ALA A 128 4.68 5.07 -5.64
N ILE A 129 3.81 4.38 -6.38
CA ILE A 129 4.18 3.33 -7.34
C ILE A 129 3.69 3.75 -8.72
N GLU A 130 4.60 3.77 -9.70
CA GLU A 130 4.26 4.04 -11.10
C GLU A 130 3.88 2.73 -11.80
N VAL A 131 2.69 2.69 -12.39
CA VAL A 131 2.21 1.57 -13.21
C VAL A 131 2.12 2.03 -14.66
N LEU A 132 2.82 1.33 -15.54
CA LEU A 132 2.92 1.64 -16.96
C LEU A 132 1.81 0.95 -17.74
N ASN A 133 1.23 1.68 -18.68
CA ASN A 133 0.26 1.12 -19.62
C ASN A 133 0.91 0.04 -20.51
N ILE A 134 0.18 -1.05 -20.73
CA ILE A 134 0.53 -2.09 -21.69
C ILE A 134 -0.20 -1.79 -23.02
N PRO A 135 0.51 -1.57 -24.13
CA PRO A 135 -0.16 -1.33 -25.40
C PRO A 135 -0.89 -2.57 -25.92
N PRO A 136 -1.99 -2.42 -26.67
CA PRO A 136 -2.72 -3.54 -27.23
C PRO A 136 -1.88 -4.37 -28.21
N ILE A 137 -2.10 -5.67 -28.18
CA ILE A 137 -1.49 -6.61 -29.14
C ILE A 137 -2.52 -6.91 -30.24
N VAL A 138 -2.28 -6.37 -31.41
CA VAL A 138 -3.16 -6.57 -32.56
C VAL A 138 -3.16 -8.02 -32.99
N ARG A 139 -4.34 -8.60 -33.10
CA ARG A 139 -4.57 -9.94 -33.66
C ARG A 139 -5.65 -9.90 -34.71
N THR A 140 -5.29 -10.30 -35.92
CA THR A 140 -6.21 -10.42 -37.06
C THR A 140 -6.09 -11.81 -37.66
N ASN A 141 -7.16 -12.27 -38.27
CA ASN A 141 -7.14 -13.48 -39.08
C ASN A 141 -6.58 -13.19 -40.50
N GLU A 142 -6.03 -14.21 -41.17
CA GLU A 142 -5.68 -14.07 -42.58
C GLU A 142 -6.94 -13.78 -43.41
N ILE A 143 -6.92 -12.65 -44.12
CA ILE A 143 -8.08 -12.20 -44.91
C ILE A 143 -7.87 -12.64 -46.36
N LYS A 144 -8.76 -13.48 -46.85
CA LYS A 144 -8.79 -13.94 -48.26
C LYS A 144 -10.11 -13.53 -48.89
N CYS A 145 -10.03 -12.69 -49.91
CA CYS A 145 -11.22 -12.22 -50.63
C CYS A 145 -11.04 -12.42 -52.16
N ARG A 146 -12.16 -12.48 -52.89
CA ARG A 146 -12.18 -12.46 -54.36
C ARG A 146 -12.64 -11.09 -54.81
N ALA A 147 -12.22 -10.74 -56.03
CA ALA A 147 -12.69 -9.55 -56.66
C ALA A 147 -14.24 -9.51 -56.76
N LEU A 148 -14.83 -8.39 -56.40
CA LEU A 148 -16.30 -8.14 -56.39
C LEU A 148 -17.04 -8.89 -55.25
N GLU A 149 -16.35 -9.55 -54.35
CA GLU A 149 -16.92 -10.14 -53.11
C GLU A 149 -16.72 -9.23 -51.91
N ARG A 150 -17.63 -9.34 -50.93
CA ARG A 150 -17.52 -8.66 -49.66
C ARG A 150 -16.41 -9.29 -48.82
N CYS A 151 -15.46 -8.47 -48.37
CA CYS A 151 -14.49 -8.87 -47.34
C CYS A 151 -14.99 -8.55 -45.93
N VAL A 152 -14.66 -9.40 -45.00
CA VAL A 152 -14.84 -9.13 -43.56
C VAL A 152 -13.45 -8.96 -42.96
N LEU A 153 -13.23 -7.77 -42.41
CA LEU A 153 -12.04 -7.45 -41.61
C LEU A 153 -12.39 -7.67 -40.14
N ASP A 154 -11.63 -8.48 -39.45
CA ASP A 154 -11.91 -8.87 -38.07
C ASP A 154 -10.64 -8.72 -37.21
N ALA A 155 -10.69 -7.84 -36.23
CA ALA A 155 -9.67 -7.61 -35.22
C ALA A 155 -10.17 -7.95 -33.81
N SER A 156 -11.29 -8.65 -33.68
CA SER A 156 -11.91 -8.99 -32.39
C SER A 156 -11.04 -9.87 -31.48
N ALA A 157 -9.98 -10.47 -32.04
CA ALA A 157 -9.00 -11.24 -31.28
C ALA A 157 -7.85 -10.40 -30.70
N THR A 158 -7.84 -9.09 -30.94
CA THR A 158 -6.89 -8.16 -30.31
C THR A 158 -7.02 -8.24 -28.79
N ILE A 159 -5.88 -8.25 -28.10
CA ILE A 159 -5.83 -8.35 -26.63
C ILE A 159 -5.14 -7.14 -26.05
N ASP A 160 -5.56 -6.76 -24.87
CA ASP A 160 -5.01 -5.70 -24.05
C ASP A 160 -5.03 -6.08 -22.57
N SER A 161 -4.65 -5.18 -21.68
CA SER A 161 -4.86 -5.32 -20.24
C SER A 161 -6.35 -5.52 -19.92
N LEU A 162 -6.66 -6.14 -18.79
CA LEU A 162 -8.06 -6.45 -18.43
C LEU A 162 -8.94 -5.21 -18.34
N ASN A 163 -8.36 -4.07 -17.98
CA ASN A 163 -9.11 -2.82 -17.81
C ASN A 163 -9.35 -2.07 -19.13
N ASP A 164 -8.48 -2.27 -20.12
CA ASP A 164 -8.49 -1.51 -21.38
C ASP A 164 -9.15 -2.27 -22.52
N LEU A 165 -9.38 -3.56 -22.34
CA LEU A 165 -9.93 -4.44 -23.38
C LEU A 165 -11.26 -3.91 -23.97
N ASP A 166 -12.12 -3.36 -23.15
CA ASP A 166 -13.42 -2.82 -23.56
C ASP A 166 -13.31 -1.40 -24.19
N GLN A 167 -12.12 -0.79 -24.15
CA GLN A 167 -11.86 0.58 -24.62
C GLN A 167 -11.03 0.62 -25.89
N ILE A 168 -10.70 -0.54 -26.48
CA ILE A 168 -9.88 -0.62 -27.69
C ILE A 168 -10.64 0.03 -28.86
N THR A 169 -9.97 0.99 -29.52
CA THR A 169 -10.42 1.55 -30.78
C THR A 169 -9.67 0.90 -31.93
N VAL A 170 -10.40 0.31 -32.88
CA VAL A 170 -9.84 -0.32 -34.07
C VAL A 170 -10.03 0.58 -35.28
N VAL A 171 -8.94 0.92 -35.97
CA VAL A 171 -8.94 1.67 -37.21
C VAL A 171 -8.31 0.83 -38.31
N TRP A 172 -8.94 0.78 -39.49
CA TRP A 172 -8.43 0.08 -40.65
C TRP A 172 -8.02 1.13 -41.71
N ASP A 173 -6.75 1.09 -42.12
CA ASP A 173 -6.30 1.78 -43.32
C ASP A 173 -6.42 0.83 -44.53
N LEU A 174 -7.23 1.17 -45.49
CA LEU A 174 -7.52 0.35 -46.68
C LEU A 174 -6.69 0.76 -47.90
N ASP A 175 -5.92 1.84 -47.80
CA ASP A 175 -5.02 2.32 -48.86
C ASP A 175 -3.76 2.97 -48.23
N THR A 176 -2.79 2.14 -47.92
CA THR A 176 -1.51 2.58 -47.33
C THR A 176 -0.66 3.46 -48.26
N SER A 177 -1.10 3.67 -49.50
CA SER A 177 -0.43 4.58 -50.44
C SER A 177 -0.93 6.03 -50.33
N TYR A 178 -2.03 6.25 -49.63
CA TYR A 178 -2.68 7.55 -49.43
C TYR A 178 -3.08 7.76 -47.97
N ASP A 179 -2.40 8.69 -47.32
CA ASP A 179 -2.75 9.14 -45.97
C ASP A 179 -3.99 10.02 -46.02
N SER A 180 -5.18 9.41 -45.84
CA SER A 180 -6.48 10.09 -45.97
C SER A 180 -6.85 10.91 -44.73
N ASN A 181 -6.22 10.62 -43.57
CA ASN A 181 -6.47 11.30 -42.29
C ASN A 181 -5.31 12.21 -41.86
N GLY A 182 -4.15 12.15 -42.52
CA GLY A 182 -3.01 13.02 -42.28
C GLY A 182 -2.26 12.74 -40.96
N ASP A 183 -2.32 11.50 -40.46
CA ASP A 183 -1.70 11.12 -39.20
C ASP A 183 -0.30 10.48 -39.35
N GLY A 184 0.20 10.33 -40.60
CA GLY A 184 1.52 9.77 -40.92
C GLY A 184 1.53 8.27 -41.02
#